data_7172f84ec16ba925681a409a70547f73
#
_entry.id   7172f84ec16ba925681a409a70547f73
#
_cell.length_a   1.000
_cell.length_b   1.000
_cell.length_c   1.000
_cell.angle_alpha   90.00
_cell.angle_beta   90.00
_cell.angle_gamma   90.00
#
_symmetry.space_group_name_H-M   'P 1'
#
loop_
_entity.id
_entity.type
_entity.pdbx_description
1 polymer ?
#
loop_
_entity_poly.entity_id
_entity_poly.type
_entity_poly.pdbx_seq_one_letter_code
_entity_poly.pdbx_strand_id
1 'polypeptide(L)'
;MRHKPQKTPPRGTSAAASPKRVPREKVPSVHLTLSLEENAYGFLNQSLKHYRKTSRNVQEWPFALLHIVQSLELLLKRVLETINPILIYKDIDQQNPEGHHTVSLEQALTRLENLKVPIEEKERLMIRKAAVKRNQVVHYQIELNRFEWKKLYAQLFEFLHFFHQKHLKSELHSHIAPDNWNVEAHLMRFFKENFVIYNGVEVVKDYPKEIIDAQRLIGYSDGHHEVYRIKYGDESGDMAQGVLAWAGEPCPDCSIVVGQYHVDGCDLEECPKCHGQALGCPCTRMFEYVLTA
;
A
#
# COMPACT_ATOMS: atom_id res chain seq x y z
N MET A 1 -27.18 -21.75 -92.09
CA MET A 1 -27.56 -20.46 -91.46
C MET A 1 -26.40 -20.07 -90.58
N ARG A 2 -25.68 -18.94 -90.89
CA ARG A 2 -24.48 -18.50 -90.18
C ARG A 2 -24.87 -17.42 -89.19
N HIS A 3 -24.65 -17.64 -87.88
CA HIS A 3 -24.81 -16.63 -86.85
C HIS A 3 -23.65 -15.64 -86.85
N LYS A 4 -23.97 -14.35 -86.92
CA LYS A 4 -23.04 -13.24 -86.77
C LYS A 4 -22.78 -13.01 -85.23
N PRO A 5 -21.54 -12.68 -84.83
CA PRO A 5 -21.28 -12.31 -83.44
C PRO A 5 -21.67 -10.88 -83.15
N GLN A 6 -22.32 -10.65 -82.01
CA GLN A 6 -22.64 -9.33 -81.47
C GLN A 6 -21.40 -8.64 -80.87
N LYS A 7 -21.18 -7.37 -81.21
CA LYS A 7 -20.17 -6.50 -80.69
C LYS A 7 -20.59 -5.97 -79.29
N THR A 8 -19.80 -6.22 -78.28
CA THR A 8 -19.93 -5.64 -76.96
C THR A 8 -19.44 -4.19 -76.97
N PRO A 9 -20.09 -3.24 -76.27
CA PRO A 9 -19.63 -1.83 -76.19
C PRO A 9 -18.43 -1.68 -75.23
N PRO A 10 -17.57 -0.63 -75.38
CA PRO A 10 -16.40 -0.44 -74.57
C PRO A 10 -16.74 0.01 -73.16
N ARG A 11 -16.10 -0.60 -72.15
CA ARG A 11 -16.17 -0.17 -70.76
C ARG A 11 -15.50 1.19 -70.62
N GLY A 12 -16.28 2.19 -70.23
CA GLY A 12 -15.75 3.50 -69.84
C GLY A 12 -14.96 3.36 -68.51
N THR A 13 -13.70 3.65 -68.55
CA THR A 13 -12.83 3.77 -67.33
C THR A 13 -13.12 5.13 -66.68
N SER A 14 -14.02 5.09 -65.66
CA SER A 14 -14.15 6.22 -64.74
C SER A 14 -12.93 6.25 -63.83
N ALA A 15 -11.99 7.20 -64.06
CA ALA A 15 -10.90 7.47 -63.16
C ALA A 15 -11.46 8.12 -61.88
N ALA A 16 -11.55 7.32 -60.78
CA ALA A 16 -11.86 7.84 -59.48
C ALA A 16 -10.74 8.79 -59.00
N ALA A 17 -11.07 10.07 -58.86
CA ALA A 17 -10.15 11.09 -58.32
C ALA A 17 -9.74 10.69 -56.90
N SER A 18 -8.42 10.51 -56.66
CA SER A 18 -7.86 10.25 -55.36
C SER A 18 -8.22 11.39 -54.38
N PRO A 19 -8.67 11.06 -53.15
CA PRO A 19 -8.99 12.10 -52.18
C PRO A 19 -7.76 12.93 -51.87
N LYS A 20 -7.89 14.27 -52.00
CA LYS A 20 -6.86 15.22 -51.62
C LYS A 20 -6.52 15.02 -50.15
N ARG A 21 -5.25 14.65 -49.83
CA ARG A 21 -4.73 14.60 -48.46
C ARG A 21 -4.87 15.98 -47.84
N VAL A 22 -5.72 16.10 -46.83
CA VAL A 22 -5.78 17.27 -45.95
C VAL A 22 -4.42 17.39 -45.27
N PRO A 23 -3.76 18.56 -45.31
CA PRO A 23 -2.51 18.76 -44.60
C PRO A 23 -2.71 18.49 -43.11
N ARG A 24 -1.95 17.57 -42.52
CA ARG A 24 -1.94 17.38 -41.05
C ARG A 24 -1.39 18.67 -40.46
N GLU A 25 -2.24 19.36 -39.70
CA GLU A 25 -1.83 20.45 -38.85
C GLU A 25 -0.67 19.96 -37.96
N LYS A 26 0.47 20.65 -38.02
CA LYS A 26 1.60 20.34 -37.10
C LYS A 26 1.16 20.74 -35.70
N VAL A 27 0.81 19.74 -34.86
CA VAL A 27 0.61 19.96 -33.45
C VAL A 27 1.93 20.47 -32.89
N PRO A 28 1.97 21.67 -32.27
CA PRO A 28 3.19 22.19 -31.68
C PRO A 28 3.74 21.23 -30.67
N SER A 29 5.04 20.93 -30.69
CA SER A 29 5.69 20.08 -29.68
C SER A 29 5.66 20.80 -28.34
N VAL A 30 4.89 20.29 -27.38
CA VAL A 30 4.90 20.77 -26.00
C VAL A 30 6.00 20.05 -25.26
N HIS A 31 6.99 20.77 -24.76
CA HIS A 31 8.02 20.24 -23.89
C HIS A 31 7.60 20.50 -22.43
N LEU A 32 7.46 19.42 -21.63
CA LEU A 32 7.18 19.47 -20.20
C LEU A 32 8.40 18.92 -19.45
N THR A 33 8.99 19.71 -18.57
CA THR A 33 10.03 19.26 -17.65
C THR A 33 9.49 19.37 -16.23
N LEU A 34 9.54 18.30 -15.48
CA LEU A 34 9.11 18.24 -14.09
C LEU A 34 10.29 17.81 -13.22
N SER A 35 10.50 18.51 -12.11
CA SER A 35 11.37 18.04 -11.03
C SER A 35 10.79 16.76 -10.37
N LEU A 36 11.62 16.08 -9.57
CA LEU A 36 11.14 14.93 -8.77
C LEU A 36 9.94 15.32 -7.89
N GLU A 37 10.01 16.50 -7.32
CA GLU A 37 9.01 17.04 -6.39
C GLU A 37 7.70 17.39 -7.10
N GLU A 38 7.76 18.12 -8.21
CA GLU A 38 6.57 18.43 -9.02
C GLU A 38 5.89 17.16 -9.55
N ASN A 39 6.68 16.19 -9.97
CA ASN A 39 6.17 14.90 -10.41
C ASN A 39 5.50 14.12 -9.25
N ALA A 40 6.11 14.15 -8.05
CA ALA A 40 5.53 13.56 -6.85
C ALA A 40 4.17 14.16 -6.49
N TYR A 41 4.05 15.50 -6.55
CA TYR A 41 2.77 16.17 -6.30
C TYR A 41 1.73 15.89 -7.39
N GLY A 42 2.15 15.71 -8.62
CA GLY A 42 1.30 15.24 -9.71
C GLY A 42 0.67 13.89 -9.37
N PHE A 43 1.48 12.92 -8.94
CA PHE A 43 0.99 11.60 -8.49
C PHE A 43 0.11 11.69 -7.24
N LEU A 44 0.48 12.48 -6.24
CA LEU A 44 -0.33 12.69 -5.04
C LEU A 44 -1.72 13.18 -5.39
N ASN A 45 -1.81 14.23 -6.21
CA ASN A 45 -3.09 14.81 -6.61
C ASN A 45 -3.95 13.82 -7.41
N GLN A 46 -3.36 12.99 -8.27
CA GLN A 46 -4.08 11.91 -8.95
C GLN A 46 -4.54 10.84 -7.95
N SER A 47 -3.70 10.46 -7.00
CA SER A 47 -4.08 9.53 -5.93
C SER A 47 -5.31 10.00 -5.17
N LEU A 48 -5.33 11.25 -4.73
CA LEU A 48 -6.47 11.85 -4.01
C LEU A 48 -7.75 11.88 -4.88
N LYS A 49 -7.63 12.16 -6.18
CA LYS A 49 -8.77 12.07 -7.12
C LYS A 49 -9.34 10.65 -7.21
N HIS A 50 -8.48 9.63 -7.27
CA HIS A 50 -8.91 8.23 -7.25
C HIS A 50 -9.54 7.86 -5.91
N TYR A 51 -8.89 8.24 -4.79
CA TYR A 51 -9.43 7.99 -3.45
C TYR A 51 -10.85 8.53 -3.29
N ARG A 52 -11.11 9.76 -3.73
CA ARG A 52 -12.47 10.37 -3.69
C ARG A 52 -13.54 9.50 -4.37
N LYS A 53 -13.17 8.78 -5.42
CA LYS A 53 -14.08 7.92 -6.18
C LYS A 53 -14.31 6.56 -5.52
N THR A 54 -13.45 6.12 -4.60
CA THR A 54 -13.53 4.79 -3.97
C THR A 54 -14.83 4.56 -3.19
N SER A 55 -15.51 5.63 -2.76
CA SER A 55 -16.81 5.53 -2.09
C SER A 55 -17.91 4.99 -3.01
N ARG A 56 -17.80 5.26 -4.31
CA ARG A 56 -18.76 4.87 -5.34
C ARG A 56 -18.27 3.71 -6.21
N ASN A 57 -16.97 3.61 -6.41
CA ASN A 57 -16.35 2.60 -7.26
C ASN A 57 -15.11 1.99 -6.57
N VAL A 58 -15.24 0.76 -6.14
CA VAL A 58 -14.17 0.00 -5.45
C VAL A 58 -12.94 -0.21 -6.34
N GLN A 59 -13.10 -0.24 -7.67
CA GLN A 59 -12.00 -0.41 -8.62
C GLN A 59 -11.03 0.79 -8.65
N GLU A 60 -11.37 1.89 -8.02
CA GLU A 60 -10.48 3.06 -7.91
C GLU A 60 -9.38 2.89 -6.83
N TRP A 61 -9.54 1.93 -5.91
CA TRP A 61 -8.55 1.68 -4.86
C TRP A 61 -7.14 1.32 -5.37
N PRO A 62 -7.00 0.39 -6.35
CA PRO A 62 -5.70 0.08 -6.92
C PRO A 62 -4.97 1.32 -7.45
N PHE A 63 -5.68 2.19 -8.16
CA PHE A 63 -5.11 3.41 -8.72
C PHE A 63 -4.75 4.43 -7.63
N ALA A 64 -5.60 4.59 -6.62
CA ALA A 64 -5.29 5.45 -5.49
C ALA A 64 -4.00 5.00 -4.80
N LEU A 65 -3.86 3.70 -4.49
CA LEU A 65 -2.67 3.15 -3.86
C LEU A 65 -1.44 3.25 -4.75
N LEU A 66 -1.55 2.90 -6.03
CA LEU A 66 -0.45 2.99 -6.98
C LEU A 66 0.16 4.39 -7.01
N HIS A 67 -0.69 5.41 -7.13
CA HIS A 67 -0.23 6.79 -7.25
C HIS A 67 0.33 7.34 -5.94
N ILE A 68 -0.25 7.01 -4.76
CA ILE A 68 0.33 7.49 -3.49
C ILE A 68 1.69 6.86 -3.21
N VAL A 69 1.87 5.57 -3.54
CA VAL A 69 3.17 4.89 -3.40
C VAL A 69 4.19 5.45 -4.39
N GLN A 70 3.77 5.82 -5.60
CA GLN A 70 4.65 6.47 -6.57
C GLN A 70 5.07 7.86 -6.11
N SER A 71 4.14 8.65 -5.56
CA SER A 71 4.44 9.94 -4.94
C SER A 71 5.45 9.79 -3.79
N LEU A 72 5.21 8.82 -2.91
CA LEU A 72 6.12 8.50 -1.81
C LEU A 72 7.53 8.17 -2.31
N GLU A 73 7.65 7.29 -3.31
CA GLU A 73 8.96 6.93 -3.87
C GLU A 73 9.71 8.16 -4.37
N LEU A 74 9.04 9.06 -5.07
CA LEU A 74 9.65 10.28 -5.59
C LEU A 74 10.05 11.27 -4.47
N LEU A 75 9.25 11.41 -3.41
CA LEU A 75 9.59 12.26 -2.27
C LEU A 75 10.76 11.71 -1.45
N LEU A 76 10.86 10.39 -1.27
CA LEU A 76 12.04 9.78 -0.65
C LEU A 76 13.30 10.05 -1.49
N LYS A 77 13.20 9.92 -2.82
CA LYS A 77 14.30 10.27 -3.75
C LYS A 77 14.64 11.76 -3.68
N ARG A 78 13.63 12.63 -3.56
CA ARG A 78 13.86 14.07 -3.43
C ARG A 78 14.68 14.40 -2.18
N VAL A 79 14.40 13.73 -1.05
CA VAL A 79 15.22 13.89 0.17
C VAL A 79 16.65 13.39 -0.06
N LEU A 80 16.86 12.27 -0.74
CA LEU A 80 18.21 11.81 -1.13
C LEU A 80 18.92 12.83 -2.01
N GLU A 81 18.22 13.39 -3.00
CA GLU A 81 18.73 14.41 -3.92
C GLU A 81 19.17 15.67 -3.19
N THR A 82 18.47 16.10 -2.12
CA THR A 82 18.87 17.25 -1.31
C THR A 82 20.18 17.02 -0.55
N ILE A 83 20.47 15.75 -0.20
CA ILE A 83 21.73 15.38 0.46
C ILE A 83 22.86 15.32 -0.58
N ASN A 84 22.64 14.57 -1.65
CA ASN A 84 23.53 14.52 -2.81
C ASN A 84 22.79 13.96 -4.03
N PRO A 85 22.76 14.65 -5.18
CA PRO A 85 22.04 14.21 -6.39
C PRO A 85 22.42 12.80 -6.88
N ILE A 86 23.65 12.34 -6.64
CA ILE A 86 24.11 11.02 -7.06
C ILE A 86 23.35 9.88 -6.36
N LEU A 87 22.80 10.15 -5.16
CA LEU A 87 22.14 9.15 -4.33
C LEU A 87 20.80 8.66 -4.91
N ILE A 88 20.24 9.32 -5.91
CA ILE A 88 19.02 8.85 -6.56
C ILE A 88 19.28 7.79 -7.64
N TYR A 89 20.53 7.64 -8.10
CA TYR A 89 20.88 6.71 -9.16
C TYR A 89 21.25 5.33 -8.60
N LYS A 90 20.88 4.27 -9.34
CA LYS A 90 21.14 2.90 -8.93
C LYS A 90 22.63 2.59 -8.87
N ASP A 91 23.38 3.02 -9.86
CA ASP A 91 24.83 2.90 -9.99
C ASP A 91 25.47 4.26 -9.81
N ILE A 92 26.08 4.47 -8.64
CA ILE A 92 26.72 5.75 -8.27
C ILE A 92 28.13 5.90 -8.84
N ASP A 93 28.75 4.80 -9.28
CA ASP A 93 30.13 4.80 -9.79
C ASP A 93 30.14 5.04 -11.31
N GLN A 94 28.98 5.07 -11.95
CA GLN A 94 28.88 5.25 -13.39
C GLN A 94 29.13 6.70 -13.80
N GLN A 95 29.95 6.91 -14.82
CA GLN A 95 30.13 8.22 -15.42
C GLN A 95 28.81 8.70 -16.05
N ASN A 96 28.40 9.95 -15.77
CA ASN A 96 27.15 10.54 -16.26
C ASN A 96 25.91 9.70 -15.91
N PRO A 97 25.53 9.62 -14.62
CA PRO A 97 24.38 8.83 -14.18
C PRO A 97 23.03 9.37 -14.71
N GLU A 98 22.99 10.59 -15.25
CA GLU A 98 21.82 11.20 -15.87
C GLU A 98 21.34 10.35 -17.07
N GLY A 99 20.05 9.95 -17.04
CA GLY A 99 19.47 9.05 -18.03
C GLY A 99 19.53 7.55 -17.66
N HIS A 100 20.19 7.20 -16.57
CA HIS A 100 20.24 5.84 -16.04
C HIS A 100 19.11 5.54 -15.03
N HIS A 101 19.00 4.26 -14.64
CA HIS A 101 17.99 3.82 -13.70
C HIS A 101 18.19 4.45 -12.31
N THR A 102 17.13 5.02 -11.78
CA THR A 102 17.09 5.47 -10.39
C THR A 102 16.83 4.30 -9.44
N VAL A 103 17.16 4.50 -8.16
CA VAL A 103 16.87 3.53 -7.09
C VAL A 103 15.38 3.21 -7.01
N SER A 104 15.04 2.00 -6.58
CA SER A 104 13.67 1.64 -6.23
C SER A 104 13.26 2.28 -4.89
N LEU A 105 11.97 2.23 -4.57
CA LEU A 105 11.45 2.67 -3.26
C LEU A 105 12.22 2.03 -2.09
N GLU A 106 12.42 0.71 -2.11
CA GLU A 106 13.14 -0.02 -1.06
C GLU A 106 14.61 0.42 -0.96
N GLN A 107 15.28 0.60 -2.10
CA GLN A 107 16.66 1.11 -2.11
C GLN A 107 16.74 2.56 -1.62
N ALA A 108 15.76 3.41 -1.95
CA ALA A 108 15.71 4.78 -1.44
C ALA A 108 15.53 4.79 0.08
N LEU A 109 14.63 3.96 0.61
CA LEU A 109 14.40 3.81 2.04
C LEU A 109 15.67 3.34 2.76
N THR A 110 16.33 2.30 2.26
CA THR A 110 17.60 1.79 2.82
C THR A 110 18.71 2.85 2.79
N ARG A 111 18.81 3.63 1.72
CA ARG A 111 19.80 4.72 1.65
C ARG A 111 19.54 5.82 2.68
N LEU A 112 18.28 6.23 2.85
CA LEU A 112 17.89 7.21 3.88
C LEU A 112 18.22 6.69 5.28
N GLU A 113 17.97 5.42 5.55
CA GLU A 113 18.29 4.75 6.80
C GLU A 113 19.82 4.76 7.07
N ASN A 114 20.63 4.38 6.09
CA ASN A 114 22.10 4.41 6.18
C ASN A 114 22.62 5.84 6.42
N LEU A 115 21.95 6.84 5.87
CA LEU A 115 22.25 8.27 6.07
C LEU A 115 21.69 8.81 7.40
N LYS A 116 21.10 7.95 8.25
CA LYS A 116 20.49 8.31 9.54
C LYS A 116 19.37 9.34 9.43
N VAL A 117 18.70 9.39 8.29
CA VAL A 117 17.44 10.14 8.17
C VAL A 117 16.39 9.46 9.06
N PRO A 118 15.79 10.18 10.01
CA PRO A 118 14.91 9.56 11.01
C PRO A 118 13.57 9.16 10.36
N ILE A 119 13.42 7.86 10.14
CA ILE A 119 12.19 7.17 9.75
C ILE A 119 11.98 6.07 10.78
N GLU A 120 10.84 6.07 11.45
CA GLU A 120 10.53 5.10 12.50
C GLU A 120 10.33 3.70 11.94
N GLU A 121 10.55 2.66 12.75
CA GLU A 121 10.40 1.26 12.30
C GLU A 121 8.98 0.98 11.80
N LYS A 122 7.96 1.45 12.54
CA LYS A 122 6.54 1.32 12.11
C LYS A 122 6.28 1.96 10.75
N GLU A 123 6.91 3.10 10.46
CA GLU A 123 6.78 3.79 9.18
C GLU A 123 7.44 2.98 8.06
N ARG A 124 8.61 2.39 8.33
CA ARG A 124 9.31 1.49 7.38
C ARG A 124 8.48 0.26 7.04
N LEU A 125 7.92 -0.40 8.05
CA LEU A 125 7.04 -1.56 7.85
C LEU A 125 5.81 -1.21 7.03
N MET A 126 5.16 -0.08 7.33
CA MET A 126 4.03 0.42 6.55
C MET A 126 4.42 0.70 5.08
N ILE A 127 5.56 1.36 4.85
CA ILE A 127 6.05 1.66 3.49
C ILE A 127 6.32 0.35 2.73
N ARG A 128 6.96 -0.64 3.36
CA ARG A 128 7.19 -1.97 2.77
C ARG A 128 5.90 -2.69 2.45
N LYS A 129 4.93 -2.69 3.36
CA LYS A 129 3.59 -3.25 3.12
C LYS A 129 2.92 -2.57 1.91
N ALA A 130 3.02 -1.26 1.81
CA ALA A 130 2.49 -0.51 0.66
C ALA A 130 3.19 -0.86 -0.66
N ALA A 131 4.52 -1.04 -0.64
CA ALA A 131 5.29 -1.47 -1.81
C ALA A 131 4.89 -2.87 -2.28
N VAL A 132 4.67 -3.81 -1.36
CA VAL A 132 4.17 -5.16 -1.67
C VAL A 132 2.78 -5.08 -2.30
N LYS A 133 1.85 -4.33 -1.70
CA LYS A 133 0.49 -4.14 -2.25
C LYS A 133 0.53 -3.48 -3.63
N ARG A 134 1.37 -2.47 -3.84
CA ARG A 134 1.58 -1.85 -5.17
C ARG A 134 2.06 -2.87 -6.20
N ASN A 135 3.01 -3.73 -5.83
CA ASN A 135 3.50 -4.77 -6.72
C ASN A 135 2.41 -5.81 -7.05
N GLN A 136 1.58 -6.18 -6.06
CA GLN A 136 0.41 -7.03 -6.29
C GLN A 136 -0.55 -6.40 -7.29
N VAL A 137 -0.87 -5.11 -7.15
CA VAL A 137 -1.74 -4.37 -8.07
C VAL A 137 -1.23 -4.41 -9.51
N VAL A 138 0.09 -4.32 -9.70
CA VAL A 138 0.70 -4.23 -11.05
C VAL A 138 0.87 -5.59 -11.70
N HIS A 139 1.13 -6.65 -10.92
CA HIS A 139 1.62 -7.92 -11.47
C HIS A 139 0.73 -9.13 -11.15
N TYR A 140 -0.22 -9.04 -10.20
CA TYR A 140 -0.94 -10.20 -9.70
C TYR A 140 -2.44 -9.94 -9.55
N GLN A 141 -3.19 -11.00 -9.26
CA GLN A 141 -4.56 -10.90 -8.77
C GLN A 141 -4.55 -10.31 -7.37
N ILE A 142 -5.50 -9.40 -7.10
CA ILE A 142 -5.62 -8.72 -5.81
C ILE A 142 -6.95 -9.02 -5.15
N GLU A 143 -6.90 -9.21 -3.85
CA GLU A 143 -8.08 -9.19 -2.98
C GLU A 143 -8.18 -7.83 -2.29
N LEU A 144 -9.38 -7.27 -2.30
CA LEU A 144 -9.67 -5.96 -1.74
C LEU A 144 -10.48 -6.10 -0.46
N ASN A 145 -9.82 -5.99 0.69
CA ASN A 145 -10.47 -5.63 1.94
C ASN A 145 -10.55 -4.10 2.02
N ARG A 146 -11.74 -3.55 1.87
CA ARG A 146 -11.95 -2.09 1.81
C ARG A 146 -11.42 -1.36 3.04
N PHE A 147 -11.57 -1.94 4.22
CA PHE A 147 -11.12 -1.33 5.46
C PHE A 147 -9.58 -1.29 5.54
N GLU A 148 -8.90 -2.39 5.26
CA GLU A 148 -7.43 -2.47 5.24
C GLU A 148 -6.81 -1.50 4.24
N TRP A 149 -7.39 -1.40 3.05
CA TRP A 149 -6.90 -0.48 2.03
C TRP A 149 -7.10 0.98 2.45
N LYS A 150 -8.23 1.29 3.06
CA LYS A 150 -8.50 2.63 3.61
C LYS A 150 -7.53 2.96 4.74
N LYS A 151 -7.27 2.01 5.64
CA LYS A 151 -6.30 2.16 6.74
C LYS A 151 -4.90 2.44 6.18
N LEU A 152 -4.40 1.56 5.30
CA LEU A 152 -3.07 1.71 4.70
C LEU A 152 -2.93 3.04 3.95
N TYR A 153 -3.94 3.42 3.20
CA TYR A 153 -3.94 4.69 2.46
C TYR A 153 -3.88 5.90 3.39
N ALA A 154 -4.68 5.91 4.45
CA ALA A 154 -4.67 7.00 5.43
C ALA A 154 -3.33 7.11 6.16
N GLN A 155 -2.72 5.98 6.54
CA GLN A 155 -1.39 5.94 7.14
C GLN A 155 -0.30 6.46 6.20
N LEU A 156 -0.35 6.08 4.91
CA LEU A 156 0.58 6.60 3.90
C LEU A 156 0.43 8.11 3.70
N PHE A 157 -0.81 8.60 3.66
CA PHE A 157 -1.08 10.01 3.51
C PHE A 157 -0.56 10.81 4.73
N GLU A 158 -0.82 10.31 5.93
CA GLU A 158 -0.31 10.91 7.16
C GLU A 158 1.22 10.93 7.19
N PHE A 159 1.86 9.80 6.87
CA PHE A 159 3.31 9.73 6.76
C PHE A 159 3.84 10.79 5.79
N LEU A 160 3.26 10.89 4.59
CA LEU A 160 3.67 11.89 3.61
C LEU A 160 3.53 13.31 4.13
N HIS A 161 2.46 13.61 4.88
CA HIS A 161 2.23 14.92 5.48
C HIS A 161 3.34 15.32 6.44
N PHE A 162 3.67 14.46 7.41
CA PHE A 162 4.71 14.75 8.40
C PHE A 162 6.12 14.62 7.82
N PHE A 163 6.37 13.65 6.96
CA PHE A 163 7.66 13.49 6.28
C PHE A 163 8.01 14.70 5.44
N HIS A 164 7.04 15.23 4.70
CA HIS A 164 7.21 16.41 3.88
C HIS A 164 7.60 17.63 4.72
N GLN A 165 6.84 17.91 5.77
CA GLN A 165 7.14 19.02 6.69
C GLN A 165 8.54 18.89 7.32
N LYS A 166 8.89 17.68 7.76
CA LYS A 166 10.15 17.40 8.46
C LYS A 166 11.38 17.51 7.56
N HIS A 167 11.29 17.00 6.33
CA HIS A 167 12.46 16.83 5.46
C HIS A 167 12.50 17.81 4.29
N LEU A 168 11.36 18.30 3.80
CA LEU A 168 11.27 19.27 2.70
C LEU A 168 10.93 20.68 3.19
N LYS A 169 10.69 20.86 4.52
CA LYS A 169 10.50 22.15 5.21
C LYS A 169 9.36 23.00 4.66
N SER A 170 8.38 22.38 4.08
CA SER A 170 7.14 23.01 3.61
C SER A 170 5.94 22.14 3.95
N GLU A 171 4.75 22.72 3.94
CA GLU A 171 3.52 21.99 4.21
C GLU A 171 3.03 21.28 2.94
N LEU A 172 2.72 19.98 3.05
CA LEU A 172 2.18 19.20 1.93
C LEU A 172 0.89 19.81 1.36
N HIS A 173 0.09 20.45 2.22
CA HIS A 173 -1.16 21.13 1.85
C HIS A 173 -0.97 22.13 0.70
N SER A 174 0.12 22.89 0.70
CA SER A 174 0.39 23.89 -0.35
C SER A 174 0.56 23.30 -1.76
N HIS A 175 0.81 21.99 -1.84
CA HIS A 175 0.99 21.25 -3.09
C HIS A 175 -0.24 20.39 -3.47
N ILE A 176 -1.27 20.40 -2.61
CA ILE A 176 -2.54 19.70 -2.88
C ILE A 176 -3.47 20.64 -3.64
N ALA A 177 -3.95 20.18 -4.80
CA ALA A 177 -4.89 20.94 -5.61
C ALA A 177 -6.20 21.23 -4.82
N PRO A 178 -6.78 22.43 -4.96
CA PRO A 178 -7.99 22.85 -4.21
C PRO A 178 -9.16 21.86 -4.27
N ASP A 179 -9.34 21.20 -5.42
CA ASP A 179 -10.35 20.17 -5.60
C ASP A 179 -10.18 18.95 -4.69
N ASN A 180 -9.00 18.75 -4.11
CA ASN A 180 -8.65 17.64 -3.24
C ASN A 180 -8.63 18.02 -1.74
N TRP A 181 -8.78 19.28 -1.35
CA TRP A 181 -8.71 19.72 0.05
C TRP A 181 -9.74 19.03 0.95
N ASN A 182 -10.96 18.79 0.44
CA ASN A 182 -11.97 18.05 1.20
C ASN A 182 -11.54 16.57 1.45
N VAL A 183 -10.79 16.00 0.52
CA VAL A 183 -10.24 14.63 0.68
C VAL A 183 -9.13 14.62 1.71
N GLU A 184 -8.23 15.58 1.65
CA GLU A 184 -7.19 15.79 2.65
C GLU A 184 -7.79 15.92 4.05
N ALA A 185 -8.74 16.86 4.24
CA ALA A 185 -9.41 17.06 5.51
C ALA A 185 -10.13 15.79 6.02
N HIS A 186 -10.73 15.01 5.11
CA HIS A 186 -11.36 13.74 5.46
C HIS A 186 -10.33 12.70 5.91
N LEU A 187 -9.18 12.58 5.25
CA LEU A 187 -8.12 11.64 5.61
C LEU A 187 -7.52 11.98 6.97
N MET A 188 -7.21 13.24 7.23
CA MET A 188 -6.68 13.70 8.51
C MET A 188 -7.68 13.47 9.65
N ARG A 189 -8.98 13.72 9.42
CA ARG A 189 -10.03 13.43 10.39
C ARG A 189 -10.20 11.92 10.60
N PHE A 190 -10.24 11.14 9.52
CA PHE A 190 -10.38 9.69 9.57
C PHE A 190 -9.29 9.09 10.44
N PHE A 191 -8.03 9.49 10.24
CA PHE A 191 -6.93 9.06 11.07
C PHE A 191 -7.20 9.40 12.54
N LYS A 192 -7.39 10.68 12.84
CA LYS A 192 -7.59 11.18 14.20
C LYS A 192 -8.79 10.57 14.95
N GLU A 193 -9.87 10.23 14.23
CA GLU A 193 -11.09 9.65 14.80
C GLU A 193 -11.04 8.13 14.93
N ASN A 194 -10.26 7.43 14.11
CA ASN A 194 -10.33 5.97 13.99
C ASN A 194 -9.13 5.23 14.52
N PHE A 195 -8.03 5.93 14.86
CA PHE A 195 -6.83 5.31 15.39
C PHE A 195 -6.44 5.88 16.75
N VAL A 196 -5.85 5.02 17.56
CA VAL A 196 -5.28 5.34 18.87
C VAL A 196 -3.95 4.62 19.02
N ILE A 197 -3.06 5.16 19.86
CA ILE A 197 -1.86 4.44 20.28
C ILE A 197 -2.23 3.56 21.46
N TYR A 198 -2.06 2.26 21.31
CA TYR A 198 -2.27 1.27 22.35
C TYR A 198 -1.03 0.40 22.48
N ASN A 199 -0.47 0.30 23.70
CA ASN A 199 0.81 -0.38 23.97
C ASN A 199 1.96 0.06 23.03
N GLY A 200 1.99 1.34 22.62
CA GLY A 200 3.00 1.87 21.70
C GLY A 200 2.73 1.58 20.22
N VAL A 201 1.69 0.83 19.90
CA VAL A 201 1.29 0.47 18.52
C VAL A 201 0.04 1.24 18.12
N GLU A 202 0.01 1.71 16.87
CA GLU A 202 -1.17 2.34 16.31
C GLU A 202 -2.20 1.30 15.89
N VAL A 203 -3.38 1.37 16.50
CA VAL A 203 -4.50 0.46 16.27
C VAL A 203 -5.79 1.24 15.97
N VAL A 204 -6.79 0.57 15.40
CA VAL A 204 -8.13 1.16 15.26
C VAL A 204 -8.71 1.46 16.63
N LYS A 205 -9.49 2.55 16.73
CA LYS A 205 -10.00 3.08 18.01
C LYS A 205 -10.76 2.05 18.85
N ASP A 206 -11.51 1.16 18.20
CA ASP A 206 -12.30 0.11 18.88
C ASP A 206 -11.48 -1.14 19.21
N TYR A 207 -10.26 -1.25 18.67
CA TYR A 207 -9.41 -2.45 18.84
C TYR A 207 -8.97 -2.74 20.27
N PRO A 208 -8.72 -1.73 21.14
CA PRO A 208 -8.48 -1.99 22.57
C PRO A 208 -9.60 -2.78 23.25
N LYS A 209 -10.84 -2.62 22.79
CA LYS A 209 -11.96 -3.44 23.29
C LYS A 209 -11.83 -4.89 22.85
N GLU A 210 -11.47 -5.15 21.60
CA GLU A 210 -11.22 -6.52 21.11
C GLU A 210 -10.09 -7.19 21.88
N ILE A 211 -9.03 -6.46 22.23
CA ILE A 211 -7.94 -6.96 23.07
C ILE A 211 -8.47 -7.31 24.48
N ILE A 212 -9.28 -6.46 25.08
CA ILE A 212 -9.87 -6.69 26.41
C ILE A 212 -10.81 -7.90 26.35
N ASP A 213 -11.66 -8.00 25.34
CA ASP A 213 -12.59 -9.12 25.16
C ASP A 213 -11.83 -10.45 24.95
N ALA A 214 -10.70 -10.42 24.24
CA ALA A 214 -9.85 -11.59 24.04
C ALA A 214 -9.27 -12.15 25.35
N GLN A 215 -9.05 -11.31 26.38
CA GLN A 215 -8.55 -11.74 27.69
C GLN A 215 -9.58 -12.56 28.47
N ARG A 216 -10.86 -12.49 28.11
CA ARG A 216 -11.94 -13.27 28.71
C ARG A 216 -12.01 -14.67 28.13
N LEU A 217 -11.53 -14.90 26.93
CA LEU A 217 -11.48 -16.19 26.27
C LEU A 217 -10.19 -16.91 26.70
N ILE A 218 -10.29 -17.79 27.66
CA ILE A 218 -9.14 -18.46 28.26
C ILE A 218 -8.84 -19.84 27.68
N GLY A 219 -9.81 -20.45 26.96
CA GLY A 219 -9.63 -21.81 26.44
C GLY A 219 -10.78 -22.26 25.56
N TYR A 220 -10.75 -23.56 25.28
CA TYR A 220 -11.71 -24.29 24.44
C TYR A 220 -12.12 -25.58 25.12
N SER A 221 -13.41 -25.99 25.02
CA SER A 221 -13.94 -27.20 25.59
C SER A 221 -14.73 -28.02 24.56
N ASP A 222 -14.55 -29.35 24.57
CA ASP A 222 -15.38 -30.29 23.81
C ASP A 222 -16.48 -30.93 24.69
N GLY A 223 -16.72 -30.38 25.88
CA GLY A 223 -17.65 -30.88 26.85
C GLY A 223 -17.08 -31.98 27.78
N HIS A 224 -15.90 -32.52 27.48
CA HIS A 224 -15.19 -33.52 28.28
C HIS A 224 -13.78 -33.06 28.68
N HIS A 225 -13.14 -32.31 27.83
CA HIS A 225 -11.77 -31.82 28.03
C HIS A 225 -11.72 -30.33 27.76
N GLU A 226 -10.98 -29.60 28.58
CA GLU A 226 -10.66 -28.22 28.41
C GLU A 226 -9.20 -28.07 27.98
N VAL A 227 -8.95 -27.19 27.01
CA VAL A 227 -7.61 -26.84 26.54
C VAL A 227 -7.46 -25.33 26.65
N TYR A 228 -6.50 -24.88 27.43
CA TYR A 228 -6.29 -23.49 27.71
C TYR A 228 -5.39 -22.85 26.62
N ARG A 229 -5.73 -21.64 26.24
CA ARG A 229 -4.98 -20.86 25.27
C ARG A 229 -3.58 -20.53 25.82
N ILE A 230 -2.63 -20.38 24.91
CA ILE A 230 -1.25 -19.98 25.22
C ILE A 230 -1.19 -18.46 25.18
N LYS A 231 -0.58 -17.87 26.21
CA LYS A 231 -0.39 -16.42 26.28
C LYS A 231 0.83 -16.00 25.48
N TYR A 232 0.81 -14.78 24.98
CA TYR A 232 1.96 -14.17 24.32
C TYR A 232 3.17 -14.16 25.23
N GLY A 233 4.27 -14.74 24.78
CA GLY A 233 5.49 -14.95 25.53
C GLY A 233 5.63 -16.33 26.19
N ASP A 234 4.57 -17.16 26.20
CA ASP A 234 4.57 -18.53 26.71
C ASP A 234 4.58 -19.59 25.58
N GLU A 235 4.70 -19.19 24.32
CA GLU A 235 4.74 -20.08 23.17
C GLU A 235 5.95 -21.02 23.24
N SER A 236 5.73 -22.28 22.84
CA SER A 236 6.73 -23.34 22.98
C SER A 236 7.03 -24.12 21.69
N GLY A 237 6.15 -24.02 20.70
CA GLY A 237 6.27 -24.72 19.45
C GLY A 237 7.02 -23.93 18.37
N ASP A 238 6.67 -24.18 17.10
CA ASP A 238 7.23 -23.48 15.96
C ASP A 238 6.99 -21.96 16.01
N MET A 239 5.94 -21.54 16.73
CA MET A 239 5.60 -20.13 16.94
C MET A 239 6.56 -19.42 17.88
N ALA A 240 7.22 -20.14 18.81
CA ALA A 240 8.16 -19.55 19.76
C ALA A 240 9.31 -18.80 19.09
N GLN A 241 9.80 -19.27 17.94
CA GLN A 241 10.86 -18.58 17.19
C GLN A 241 10.40 -17.25 16.63
N GLY A 242 9.16 -17.18 16.16
CA GLY A 242 8.55 -15.93 15.68
C GLY A 242 8.36 -14.92 16.83
N VAL A 243 7.91 -15.39 17.99
CA VAL A 243 7.70 -14.56 19.19
C VAL A 243 9.00 -14.08 19.81
N LEU A 244 10.04 -14.91 19.87
CA LEU A 244 11.36 -14.53 20.37
C LEU A 244 12.00 -13.38 19.60
N ALA A 245 11.69 -13.23 18.32
CA ALA A 245 12.15 -12.09 17.53
C ALA A 245 11.59 -10.74 18.01
N TRP A 246 10.48 -10.77 18.77
CA TRP A 246 9.77 -9.60 19.30
C TRP A 246 9.81 -9.56 20.85
N ALA A 247 10.74 -10.27 21.48
CA ALA A 247 10.82 -10.40 22.93
C ALA A 247 10.79 -9.04 23.64
N GLY A 248 9.77 -8.81 24.45
CA GLY A 248 9.56 -7.58 25.21
C GLY A 248 8.78 -6.47 24.47
N GLU A 249 8.54 -6.62 23.18
CA GLU A 249 7.70 -5.71 22.39
C GLU A 249 6.25 -6.22 22.32
N PRO A 250 5.26 -5.35 22.05
CA PRO A 250 3.91 -5.80 21.78
C PRO A 250 3.85 -6.70 20.54
N CYS A 251 2.89 -7.63 20.51
CA CYS A 251 2.68 -8.48 19.34
C CYS A 251 2.50 -7.63 18.07
N PRO A 252 3.30 -7.84 17.02
CA PRO A 252 3.28 -6.99 15.83
C PRO A 252 1.99 -7.13 15.01
N ASP A 253 1.21 -8.20 15.23
CA ASP A 253 -0.05 -8.43 14.53
C ASP A 253 -1.24 -7.90 15.34
N CYS A 254 -1.39 -8.25 16.61
CA CYS A 254 -2.56 -7.89 17.41
C CYS A 254 -2.29 -6.94 18.59
N SER A 255 -1.06 -6.42 18.74
CA SER A 255 -0.69 -5.37 19.70
C SER A 255 -0.87 -5.70 21.19
N ILE A 256 -1.08 -6.97 21.55
CA ILE A 256 -1.09 -7.42 22.95
C ILE A 256 0.34 -7.38 23.52
N VAL A 257 0.42 -7.32 24.86
CA VAL A 257 1.71 -7.41 25.56
C VAL A 257 1.91 -8.80 26.17
N VAL A 258 3.15 -9.12 26.51
CA VAL A 258 3.53 -10.38 27.16
C VAL A 258 2.59 -10.69 28.33
N GLY A 259 2.12 -11.93 28.41
CA GLY A 259 1.18 -12.42 29.42
C GLY A 259 -0.30 -12.24 29.09
N GLN A 260 -0.64 -11.62 27.96
CA GLN A 260 -2.00 -11.50 27.42
C GLN A 260 -2.30 -12.59 26.38
N TYR A 261 -3.58 -12.93 26.23
CA TYR A 261 -4.03 -13.78 25.12
C TYR A 261 -4.14 -12.97 23.83
N HIS A 262 -3.78 -13.59 22.72
CA HIS A 262 -3.90 -13.00 21.39
C HIS A 262 -5.37 -12.66 21.06
N VAL A 263 -5.58 -11.65 20.22
CA VAL A 263 -6.90 -11.41 19.63
C VAL A 263 -7.21 -12.53 18.64
N ASP A 264 -8.45 -12.95 18.56
CA ASP A 264 -8.90 -13.99 17.65
C ASP A 264 -8.48 -13.67 16.20
N GLY A 265 -7.91 -14.66 15.54
CA GLY A 265 -7.37 -14.50 14.19
C GLY A 265 -5.97 -13.90 14.10
N CYS A 266 -5.24 -13.78 15.21
CA CYS A 266 -3.84 -13.36 15.20
C CYS A 266 -2.96 -14.42 14.53
N ASP A 267 -2.09 -13.97 13.61
CA ASP A 267 -1.15 -14.84 12.89
C ASP A 267 -0.08 -15.47 13.80
N LEU A 268 0.18 -14.88 14.97
CA LEU A 268 1.21 -15.33 15.91
C LEU A 268 0.66 -16.16 17.06
N GLU A 269 -0.65 -16.45 17.09
CA GLU A 269 -1.22 -17.28 18.15
C GLU A 269 -0.85 -18.75 17.93
N GLU A 270 -0.32 -19.39 19.00
CA GLU A 270 -0.03 -20.82 19.02
C GLU A 270 -1.27 -21.64 19.39
N CYS A 271 -1.55 -22.66 18.62
CA CYS A 271 -2.61 -23.61 18.93
C CYS A 271 -2.26 -24.46 20.17
N PRO A 272 -3.08 -24.47 21.23
CA PRO A 272 -2.77 -25.19 22.45
C PRO A 272 -2.78 -26.73 22.32
N LYS A 273 -3.21 -27.26 21.17
CA LYS A 273 -3.25 -28.71 20.92
C LYS A 273 -2.11 -29.23 20.07
N CYS A 274 -1.78 -28.54 19.00
CA CYS A 274 -0.77 -29.02 18.05
C CYS A 274 0.50 -28.17 18.04
N HIS A 275 0.51 -27.07 18.79
CA HIS A 275 1.64 -26.12 18.88
C HIS A 275 2.04 -25.45 17.56
N GLY A 276 1.20 -25.57 16.53
CA GLY A 276 1.32 -24.80 15.28
C GLY A 276 0.49 -23.52 15.33
N GLN A 277 0.45 -22.77 14.22
CA GLN A 277 -0.35 -21.55 14.10
C GLN A 277 -1.85 -21.81 14.31
N ALA A 278 -2.49 -21.08 15.23
CA ALA A 278 -3.89 -21.29 15.58
C ALA A 278 -4.85 -20.92 14.45
N LEU A 279 -4.58 -19.84 13.70
CA LEU A 279 -5.46 -19.31 12.64
C LEU A 279 -5.84 -20.35 11.58
N GLY A 280 -4.89 -21.18 11.15
CA GLY A 280 -5.11 -22.23 10.15
C GLY A 280 -5.47 -23.61 10.72
N CYS A 281 -5.44 -23.77 12.03
CA CYS A 281 -5.53 -25.07 12.69
C CYS A 281 -6.99 -25.56 12.86
N PRO A 282 -7.32 -26.81 12.49
CA PRO A 282 -8.65 -27.38 12.71
C PRO A 282 -8.87 -27.91 14.16
N CYS A 283 -7.83 -27.92 15.00
CA CYS A 283 -7.86 -28.63 16.30
C CYS A 283 -8.92 -28.13 17.26
N THR A 284 -9.30 -26.87 17.21
CA THR A 284 -10.23 -26.22 18.13
C THR A 284 -11.53 -25.76 17.48
N ARG A 285 -11.71 -25.95 16.17
CA ARG A 285 -12.89 -25.46 15.41
C ARG A 285 -14.24 -26.02 15.86
N MET A 286 -14.24 -27.16 16.52
CA MET A 286 -15.47 -27.87 17.01
C MET A 286 -15.71 -27.65 18.50
N PHE A 287 -14.94 -26.79 19.14
CA PHE A 287 -14.96 -26.60 20.58
C PHE A 287 -15.75 -25.32 20.93
N GLU A 288 -16.38 -25.37 22.12
CA GLU A 288 -16.98 -24.18 22.73
C GLU A 288 -15.94 -23.36 23.47
N TYR A 289 -16.19 -22.06 23.58
CA TYR A 289 -15.28 -21.13 24.26
C TYR A 289 -15.38 -21.28 25.78
N VAL A 290 -14.25 -21.37 26.46
CA VAL A 290 -14.15 -21.27 27.92
C VAL A 290 -13.83 -19.81 28.26
N LEU A 291 -14.76 -19.14 28.94
CA LEU A 291 -14.66 -17.74 29.32
C LEU A 291 -14.34 -17.59 30.81
N THR A 292 -13.59 -16.54 31.15
CA THR A 292 -13.50 -16.08 32.55
C THR A 292 -14.85 -15.54 33.00
N ALA A 293 -15.20 -15.77 34.25
CA ALA A 293 -16.41 -15.23 34.88
C ALA A 293 -16.40 -13.70 34.95
#